data_96af55d8953694c6450d768829c18665
#
_entry.id   96af55d8953694c6450d768829c18665
#
_cell.length_a   1.000
_cell.length_b   1.000
_cell.length_c   1.000
_cell.angle_alpha   90.00
_cell.angle_beta   90.00
_cell.angle_gamma   90.00
#
_symmetry.space_group_name_H-M   'P 1'
#
loop_
_entity.id
_entity.type
_entity.pdbx_description
1 polymer ?
#
loop_
_entity_poly.entity_id
_entity_poly.type
_entity_poly.pdbx_seq_one_letter_code
_entity_poly.pdbx_strand_id
1 'polypeptide(L)'
;MMRLLLILIFTFSLQSWTKADDIRDFEIEGMSVGDSLLDYFSEEEINDNLKDVNYPSDKYLLFEIYKVDHQLSQYDAMLVHFKKNDKKYIVYSLSGVMEFADNIQGCSLKKKEIDLELLKLFKNLERKDYGFNISKSDKSGKSSFSEIEYKFPSKDEITIQCYDWSKETGYMNHLRLGLKYKEFSNWIKNLTY
;
A
#
# COMPACT_ATOMS: atom_id res chain seq x y z
N MET A 1 52.62 -39.95 -1.18
CA MET A 1 51.15 -39.83 -1.25
C MET A 1 50.74 -38.75 -0.23
N MET A 2 50.52 -37.56 -0.69
CA MET A 2 50.21 -36.37 0.12
C MET A 2 48.68 -36.17 0.06
N ARG A 3 47.96 -36.40 1.17
CA ARG A 3 46.52 -36.20 1.24
C ARG A 3 46.27 -34.69 1.41
N LEU A 4 45.72 -34.08 0.39
CA LEU A 4 45.22 -32.70 0.42
C LEU A 4 43.91 -32.68 1.25
N LEU A 5 43.95 -32.08 2.41
CA LEU A 5 42.80 -31.80 3.26
C LEU A 5 42.08 -30.57 2.71
N LEU A 6 40.96 -30.75 2.01
CA LEU A 6 40.11 -29.66 1.58
C LEU A 6 39.31 -29.17 2.79
N ILE A 7 39.76 -28.04 3.37
CA ILE A 7 38.99 -27.33 4.40
C ILE A 7 37.90 -26.55 3.69
N LEU A 8 36.66 -27.08 3.76
CA LEU A 8 35.47 -26.38 3.31
C LEU A 8 35.13 -25.29 4.33
N ILE A 9 35.55 -24.04 4.03
CA ILE A 9 35.16 -22.88 4.84
C ILE A 9 33.71 -22.59 4.52
N PHE A 10 32.82 -23.04 5.40
CA PHE A 10 31.41 -22.62 5.43
C PHE A 10 31.37 -21.16 5.88
N THR A 11 31.37 -20.24 4.92
CA THR A 11 31.03 -18.84 5.23
C THR A 11 29.55 -18.79 5.55
N PHE A 12 29.22 -18.84 6.84
CA PHE A 12 27.93 -18.38 7.34
C PHE A 12 27.84 -16.90 6.99
N SER A 13 27.21 -16.56 5.89
CA SER A 13 26.70 -15.22 5.67
C SER A 13 25.68 -14.98 6.79
N LEU A 14 26.09 -14.26 7.82
CA LEU A 14 25.19 -13.63 8.76
C LEU A 14 24.35 -12.65 7.91
N GLN A 15 23.23 -13.16 7.37
CA GLN A 15 22.16 -12.27 6.94
C GLN A 15 21.73 -11.56 8.22
N SER A 16 22.29 -10.36 8.43
CA SER A 16 21.70 -9.41 9.34
C SER A 16 20.25 -9.25 8.90
N TRP A 17 19.35 -9.69 9.75
CA TRP A 17 17.95 -9.36 9.62
C TRP A 17 17.91 -7.85 9.76
N THR A 18 17.93 -7.15 8.64
CA THR A 18 17.73 -5.71 8.61
C THR A 18 16.32 -5.50 9.15
N LYS A 19 16.27 -4.98 10.35
CA LYS A 19 15.05 -4.51 10.97
C LYS A 19 14.51 -3.45 10.01
N ALA A 20 13.35 -3.66 9.43
CA ALA A 20 12.72 -2.65 8.59
C ALA A 20 12.35 -1.47 9.48
N ASP A 21 13.24 -0.48 9.56
CA ASP A 21 13.07 0.71 10.38
C ASP A 21 12.53 1.90 9.56
N ASP A 22 12.43 1.74 8.23
CA ASP A 22 11.94 2.74 7.29
C ASP A 22 10.80 2.15 6.43
N ILE A 23 9.79 2.96 6.14
CA ILE A 23 8.68 2.53 5.27
C ILE A 23 9.15 2.16 3.86
N ARG A 24 10.27 2.71 3.40
CA ARG A 24 10.89 2.43 2.10
C ARG A 24 11.46 1.02 1.98
N ASP A 25 11.64 0.33 3.11
CA ASP A 25 12.04 -1.08 3.14
C ASP A 25 10.86 -2.02 2.83
N PHE A 26 9.65 -1.46 2.64
CA PHE A 26 8.44 -2.20 2.35
C PHE A 26 7.99 -1.95 0.91
N GLU A 27 7.74 -3.04 0.18
CA GLU A 27 7.36 -2.99 -1.22
C GLU A 27 5.98 -3.60 -1.46
N ILE A 28 5.26 -3.04 -2.42
CA ILE A 28 4.04 -3.60 -3.00
C ILE A 28 4.31 -3.75 -4.50
N GLU A 29 4.26 -4.99 -5.01
CA GLU A 29 4.60 -5.34 -6.41
C GLU A 29 6.00 -4.84 -6.84
N GLY A 30 6.97 -4.83 -5.89
CA GLY A 30 8.34 -4.39 -6.15
C GLY A 30 8.54 -2.87 -6.17
N MET A 31 7.54 -2.08 -5.78
CA MET A 31 7.58 -0.63 -5.71
C MET A 31 7.43 -0.16 -4.27
N SER A 32 8.07 0.94 -3.89
CA SER A 32 7.93 1.57 -2.58
C SER A 32 7.62 3.08 -2.68
N VAL A 33 7.25 3.66 -1.54
CA VAL A 33 7.18 5.12 -1.43
C VAL A 33 8.59 5.71 -1.51
N GLY A 34 8.72 6.82 -2.26
CA GLY A 34 10.02 7.45 -2.55
C GLY A 34 10.64 7.03 -3.86
N ASP A 35 10.19 5.95 -4.47
CA ASP A 35 10.60 5.57 -5.83
C ASP A 35 10.07 6.57 -6.85
N SER A 36 10.64 6.54 -8.04
CA SER A 36 10.12 7.22 -9.20
C SER A 36 9.22 6.27 -9.98
N LEU A 37 8.00 6.68 -10.35
CA LEU A 37 7.17 5.89 -11.27
C LEU A 37 7.86 5.65 -12.60
N LEU A 38 8.80 6.52 -13.02
CA LEU A 38 9.56 6.35 -14.26
C LEU A 38 10.54 5.17 -14.24
N ASP A 39 10.83 4.60 -13.07
CA ASP A 39 11.64 3.38 -12.94
C ASP A 39 10.83 2.13 -13.35
N TYR A 40 9.49 2.24 -13.44
CA TYR A 40 8.55 1.14 -13.69
C TYR A 40 7.71 1.35 -14.95
N PHE A 41 7.38 2.60 -15.29
CA PHE A 41 6.45 2.98 -16.37
C PHE A 41 7.01 4.12 -17.19
N SER A 42 6.68 4.17 -18.47
CA SER A 42 6.95 5.34 -19.32
C SER A 42 6.05 6.52 -18.91
N GLU A 43 6.47 7.73 -19.25
CA GLU A 43 5.67 8.93 -19.00
C GLU A 43 4.30 8.88 -19.72
N GLU A 44 4.25 8.25 -20.89
CA GLU A 44 3.01 8.03 -21.66
C GLU A 44 2.06 7.11 -20.88
N GLU A 45 2.53 5.95 -20.40
CA GLU A 45 1.73 5.03 -19.59
C GLU A 45 1.22 5.68 -18.30
N ILE A 46 2.06 6.51 -17.65
CA ILE A 46 1.64 7.22 -16.45
C ILE A 46 0.49 8.17 -16.78
N ASN A 47 0.61 8.97 -17.85
CA ASN A 47 -0.41 9.94 -18.23
C ASN A 47 -1.72 9.27 -18.67
N ASP A 48 -1.65 8.15 -19.41
CA ASP A 48 -2.82 7.41 -19.90
C ASP A 48 -3.61 6.75 -18.75
N ASN A 49 -2.96 6.45 -17.64
CA ASN A 49 -3.56 5.81 -16.47
C ASN A 49 -3.84 6.78 -15.31
N LEU A 50 -3.77 8.11 -15.55
CA LEU A 50 -4.24 9.07 -14.56
C LEU A 50 -5.76 8.98 -14.40
N LYS A 51 -6.20 9.02 -13.14
CA LYS A 51 -7.62 9.05 -12.79
C LYS A 51 -8.03 10.44 -12.33
N ASP A 52 -9.14 10.90 -12.85
CA ASP A 52 -9.80 12.10 -12.36
C ASP A 52 -10.51 11.76 -11.05
N VAL A 53 -9.91 12.18 -9.95
CA VAL A 53 -10.49 12.02 -8.61
C VAL A 53 -10.89 13.39 -8.11
N ASN A 54 -12.14 13.54 -7.72
CA ASN A 54 -12.72 14.79 -7.22
C ASN A 54 -12.16 15.15 -5.81
N TYR A 55 -10.83 15.30 -5.71
CA TYR A 55 -10.23 15.84 -4.50
C TYR A 55 -10.49 17.36 -4.42
N PRO A 56 -10.76 17.90 -3.21
CA PRO A 56 -10.89 19.34 -3.01
C PRO A 56 -9.61 20.15 -3.33
N SER A 57 -8.49 19.46 -3.54
CA SER A 57 -7.19 20.03 -3.86
C SER A 57 -6.47 19.15 -4.88
N ASP A 58 -5.87 19.75 -5.87
CA ASP A 58 -5.13 19.10 -6.96
C ASP A 58 -3.63 18.90 -6.65
N LYS A 59 -3.26 18.88 -5.36
CA LYS A 59 -1.86 18.72 -4.92
C LYS A 59 -1.25 17.40 -5.38
N TYR A 60 -2.03 16.31 -5.35
CA TYR A 60 -1.61 14.99 -5.78
C TYR A 60 -2.48 14.49 -6.92
N LEU A 61 -1.86 13.76 -7.84
CA LEU A 61 -2.51 13.02 -8.92
C LEU A 61 -2.57 11.55 -8.54
N LEU A 62 -3.60 10.85 -8.99
CA LEU A 62 -3.77 9.41 -8.86
C LEU A 62 -3.44 8.73 -10.18
N PHE A 63 -2.45 7.85 -10.14
CA PHE A 63 -2.16 6.86 -11.17
C PHE A 63 -2.73 5.52 -10.71
N GLU A 64 -3.48 4.83 -11.57
CA GLU A 64 -4.12 3.57 -11.24
C GLU A 64 -3.94 2.56 -12.36
N ILE A 65 -3.47 1.37 -12.01
CA ILE A 65 -3.33 0.24 -12.92
C ILE A 65 -4.07 -0.98 -12.40
N TYR A 66 -4.52 -1.81 -13.33
CA TYR A 66 -5.27 -3.04 -13.06
C TYR A 66 -4.50 -4.26 -13.55
N LYS A 67 -4.71 -5.39 -12.88
CA LYS A 67 -4.08 -6.68 -13.21
C LYS A 67 -4.39 -7.15 -14.62
N VAL A 68 -5.54 -6.83 -15.15
CA VAL A 68 -5.95 -7.21 -16.52
C VAL A 68 -5.09 -6.56 -17.60
N ASP A 69 -4.52 -5.39 -17.34
CA ASP A 69 -3.71 -4.61 -18.28
C ASP A 69 -2.22 -4.68 -17.95
N HIS A 70 -1.88 -5.10 -16.71
CA HIS A 70 -0.51 -5.14 -16.19
C HIS A 70 -0.26 -6.45 -15.44
N GLN A 71 1.00 -6.92 -15.42
CA GLN A 71 1.38 -8.18 -14.78
C GLN A 71 1.53 -8.02 -13.26
N LEU A 72 0.45 -7.66 -12.54
CA LEU A 72 0.46 -7.66 -11.09
C LEU A 72 0.40 -9.10 -10.56
N SER A 73 1.24 -9.42 -9.57
CA SER A 73 1.37 -10.79 -9.07
C SER A 73 0.34 -11.13 -7.99
N GLN A 74 0.12 -10.21 -7.04
CA GLN A 74 -0.69 -10.45 -5.85
C GLN A 74 -1.97 -9.60 -5.79
N TYR A 75 -1.95 -8.41 -6.40
CA TYR A 75 -3.04 -7.44 -6.31
C TYR A 75 -3.84 -7.38 -7.61
N ASP A 76 -5.10 -7.00 -7.52
CA ASP A 76 -5.99 -6.81 -8.66
C ASP A 76 -5.86 -5.40 -9.24
N ALA A 77 -5.45 -4.44 -8.40
CA ALA A 77 -5.11 -3.09 -8.83
C ALA A 77 -4.04 -2.47 -7.94
N MET A 78 -3.34 -1.45 -8.47
CA MET A 78 -2.45 -0.57 -7.71
C MET A 78 -2.89 0.88 -7.88
N LEU A 79 -2.87 1.63 -6.76
CA LEU A 79 -3.16 3.05 -6.72
C LEU A 79 -1.93 3.78 -6.21
N VAL A 80 -1.43 4.72 -7.00
CA VAL A 80 -0.22 5.47 -6.68
C VAL A 80 -0.49 6.96 -6.72
N HIS A 81 -0.09 7.68 -5.67
CA HIS A 81 -0.18 9.13 -5.64
C HIS A 81 1.20 9.76 -5.71
N PHE A 82 1.34 10.73 -6.58
CA PHE A 82 2.51 11.59 -6.73
C PHE A 82 2.08 13.05 -6.82
N LYS A 83 3.00 13.98 -6.57
CA LYS A 83 2.67 15.41 -6.61
C LYS A 83 2.43 15.88 -8.06
N LYS A 84 1.40 16.69 -8.23
CA LYS A 84 1.16 17.41 -9.48
C LYS A 84 2.40 18.26 -9.82
N ASN A 85 2.79 18.25 -11.08
CA ASN A 85 3.99 18.94 -11.60
C ASN A 85 5.35 18.41 -11.10
N ASP A 86 5.39 17.28 -10.38
CA ASP A 86 6.66 16.62 -10.07
C ASP A 86 7.14 15.83 -11.28
N LYS A 87 8.16 16.35 -11.97
CA LYS A 87 8.74 15.70 -13.16
C LYS A 87 9.53 14.43 -12.84
N LYS A 88 9.76 14.12 -11.57
CA LYS A 88 10.37 12.86 -11.13
C LYS A 88 9.32 11.81 -10.80
N TYR A 89 8.04 12.18 -10.76
CA TYR A 89 6.93 11.28 -10.45
C TYR A 89 7.15 10.48 -9.16
N ILE A 90 7.65 11.14 -8.11
CA ILE A 90 7.97 10.47 -6.84
C ILE A 90 6.71 9.97 -6.17
N VAL A 91 6.72 8.70 -5.76
CA VAL A 91 5.62 8.02 -5.07
C VAL A 91 5.48 8.53 -3.64
N TYR A 92 4.35 9.15 -3.31
CA TYR A 92 4.02 9.62 -1.96
C TYR A 92 3.02 8.72 -1.24
N SER A 93 2.22 7.98 -1.99
CA SER A 93 1.36 6.93 -1.48
C SER A 93 1.23 5.84 -2.52
N LEU A 94 1.30 4.60 -2.05
CA LEU A 94 1.18 3.39 -2.85
C LEU A 94 0.19 2.47 -2.17
N SER A 95 -0.76 1.91 -2.91
CA SER A 95 -1.69 0.92 -2.36
C SER A 95 -1.89 -0.23 -3.33
N GLY A 96 -1.83 -1.45 -2.81
CA GLY A 96 -2.32 -2.64 -3.50
C GLY A 96 -3.76 -2.92 -3.08
N VAL A 97 -4.60 -3.27 -4.04
CA VAL A 97 -6.01 -3.58 -3.86
C VAL A 97 -6.26 -5.04 -4.21
N MET A 98 -6.95 -5.76 -3.32
CA MET A 98 -7.46 -7.11 -3.57
C MET A 98 -8.98 -7.09 -3.50
N GLU A 99 -9.64 -7.54 -4.56
CA GLU A 99 -11.09 -7.56 -4.65
C GLU A 99 -11.69 -8.77 -3.94
N PHE A 100 -12.78 -8.58 -3.23
CA PHE A 100 -13.49 -9.63 -2.50
C PHE A 100 -14.96 -9.75 -2.90
N ALA A 101 -15.39 -9.02 -3.93
CA ALA A 101 -16.80 -8.98 -4.37
C ALA A 101 -17.77 -8.88 -3.17
N ASP A 102 -18.67 -9.84 -2.99
CA ASP A 102 -19.63 -9.88 -1.86
C ASP A 102 -19.06 -10.59 -0.59
N ASN A 103 -17.74 -10.94 -0.58
CA ASN A 103 -17.14 -11.71 0.52
C ASN A 103 -16.36 -10.83 1.50
N ILE A 104 -17.06 -9.99 2.27
CA ILE A 104 -16.41 -9.13 3.28
C ILE A 104 -15.72 -9.93 4.40
N GLN A 105 -16.21 -11.15 4.70
CA GLN A 105 -15.55 -12.03 5.66
C GLN A 105 -14.17 -12.47 5.16
N GLY A 106 -14.05 -12.81 3.86
CA GLY A 106 -12.77 -13.12 3.23
C GLY A 106 -11.78 -11.96 3.31
N CYS A 107 -12.25 -10.73 3.07
CA CYS A 107 -11.46 -9.52 3.25
C CYS A 107 -10.96 -9.40 4.70
N SER A 108 -11.83 -9.58 5.68
CA SER A 108 -11.49 -9.49 7.10
C SER A 108 -10.47 -10.54 7.53
N LEU A 109 -10.57 -11.77 7.00
CA LEU A 109 -9.60 -12.83 7.24
C LEU A 109 -8.23 -12.49 6.64
N LYS A 110 -8.20 -11.99 5.39
CA LYS A 110 -6.95 -11.59 4.74
C LYS A 110 -6.32 -10.38 5.44
N LYS A 111 -7.11 -9.40 5.89
CA LYS A 111 -6.64 -8.29 6.71
C LYS A 111 -5.94 -8.78 7.98
N LYS A 112 -6.53 -9.76 8.69
CA LYS A 112 -5.94 -10.35 9.89
C LYS A 112 -4.65 -11.11 9.59
N GLU A 113 -4.58 -11.82 8.46
CA GLU A 113 -3.38 -12.53 8.02
C GLU A 113 -2.22 -11.55 7.83
N ILE A 114 -2.43 -10.48 7.06
CA ILE A 114 -1.44 -9.42 6.81
C ILE A 114 -1.04 -8.73 8.13
N ASP A 115 -1.98 -8.41 9.00
CA ASP A 115 -1.72 -7.82 10.31
C ASP A 115 -0.78 -8.70 11.15
N LEU A 116 -1.01 -10.02 11.18
CA LEU A 116 -0.14 -10.96 11.89
C LEU A 116 1.27 -11.06 11.29
N GLU A 117 1.42 -10.90 9.99
CA GLU A 117 2.72 -10.85 9.33
C GLU A 117 3.46 -9.54 9.66
N LEU A 118 2.78 -8.40 9.60
CA LEU A 118 3.36 -7.11 9.96
C LEU A 118 3.77 -7.06 11.44
N LEU A 119 3.00 -7.66 12.35
CA LEU A 119 3.37 -7.78 13.77
C LEU A 119 4.67 -8.58 13.99
N LYS A 120 4.98 -9.55 13.12
CA LYS A 120 6.25 -10.29 13.19
C LYS A 120 7.43 -9.44 12.70
N LEU A 121 7.20 -8.66 11.64
CA LEU A 121 8.22 -7.81 11.01
C LEU A 121 8.51 -6.56 11.86
N PHE A 122 7.46 -5.92 12.38
CA PHE A 122 7.53 -4.62 13.05
C PHE A 122 7.18 -4.71 14.53
N LYS A 123 8.14 -5.12 15.36
CA LYS A 123 7.91 -5.29 16.82
C LYS A 123 7.77 -3.98 17.61
N ASN A 124 8.22 -2.85 17.03
CA ASN A 124 8.34 -1.58 17.74
C ASN A 124 7.53 -0.44 17.10
N LEU A 125 6.73 -0.71 16.07
CA LEU A 125 5.84 0.32 15.50
C LEU A 125 4.60 0.50 16.39
N GLU A 126 4.12 1.73 16.43
CA GLU A 126 2.80 2.02 16.99
C GLU A 126 1.74 1.41 16.10
N ARG A 127 1.01 0.41 16.62
CA ARG A 127 -0.12 -0.22 15.94
C ARG A 127 -1.42 0.26 16.54
N LYS A 128 -2.35 0.67 15.69
CA LYS A 128 -3.69 1.08 16.09
C LYS A 128 -4.74 0.40 15.24
N ASP A 129 -5.72 -0.22 15.89
CA ASP A 129 -6.91 -0.77 15.25
C ASP A 129 -8.08 0.19 15.48
N TYR A 130 -8.60 0.76 14.39
CA TYR A 130 -9.71 1.71 14.45
C TYR A 130 -11.07 1.05 14.36
N GLY A 131 -11.09 -0.30 14.21
CA GLY A 131 -12.34 -1.03 14.05
C GLY A 131 -13.13 -0.61 12.80
N PHE A 132 -14.46 -0.66 12.93
CA PHE A 132 -15.37 -0.29 11.84
C PHE A 132 -15.70 1.20 11.87
N ASN A 133 -15.69 1.82 10.68
CA ASN A 133 -16.02 3.20 10.46
C ASN A 133 -16.97 3.33 9.27
N ILE A 134 -17.88 4.29 9.31
CA ILE A 134 -18.73 4.62 8.16
C ILE A 134 -17.90 5.37 7.12
N SER A 135 -18.01 4.96 5.86
CA SER A 135 -17.32 5.62 4.76
C SER A 135 -17.99 6.97 4.44
N LYS A 136 -17.25 8.06 4.59
CA LYS A 136 -17.73 9.40 4.22
C LYS A 136 -17.84 9.61 2.71
N SER A 137 -17.19 8.75 1.93
CA SER A 137 -17.27 8.78 0.45
C SER A 137 -18.61 8.31 -0.07
N ASP A 138 -19.35 7.51 0.72
CA ASP A 138 -20.72 7.10 0.40
C ASP A 138 -21.73 7.98 1.14
N LYS A 139 -22.38 8.89 0.38
CA LYS A 139 -23.39 9.80 0.93
C LYS A 139 -24.66 9.09 1.45
N SER A 140 -24.87 7.83 1.08
CA SER A 140 -25.97 7.02 1.61
C SER A 140 -25.73 6.60 3.07
N GLY A 141 -24.47 6.63 3.53
CA GLY A 141 -24.07 6.19 4.87
C GLY A 141 -24.13 4.69 5.09
N LYS A 142 -24.31 3.89 4.01
CA LYS A 142 -24.44 2.43 4.09
C LYS A 142 -23.11 1.70 3.93
N SER A 143 -22.10 2.36 3.36
CA SER A 143 -20.76 1.77 3.20
C SER A 143 -19.93 1.95 4.46
N SER A 144 -19.12 0.94 4.77
CA SER A 144 -18.22 0.97 5.92
C SER A 144 -16.83 0.48 5.55
N PHE A 145 -15.87 0.73 6.42
CA PHE A 145 -14.55 0.13 6.32
C PHE A 145 -13.99 -0.14 7.72
N SER A 146 -13.08 -1.10 7.79
CA SER A 146 -12.30 -1.35 9.00
C SER A 146 -10.82 -1.11 8.71
N GLU A 147 -10.08 -0.50 9.65
CA GLU A 147 -8.69 -0.08 9.42
C GLU A 147 -7.78 -0.50 10.56
N ILE A 148 -6.57 -0.98 10.19
CA ILE A 148 -5.41 -1.10 11.07
C ILE A 148 -4.31 -0.21 10.51
N GLU A 149 -3.69 0.60 11.36
CA GLU A 149 -2.59 1.51 11.05
C GLU A 149 -1.34 1.09 11.81
N TYR A 150 -0.20 1.05 11.11
CA TYR A 150 1.14 0.96 11.69
C TYR A 150 1.86 2.27 11.42
N LYS A 151 2.37 2.91 12.46
CA LYS A 151 3.02 4.21 12.36
C LYS A 151 4.49 4.12 12.68
N PHE A 152 5.31 4.61 11.76
CA PHE A 152 6.75 4.72 11.90
C PHE A 152 7.14 5.94 12.76
N PRO A 153 8.38 5.97 13.33
CA PRO A 153 8.88 7.16 14.03
C PRO A 153 8.89 8.42 13.14
N SER A 154 9.10 8.27 11.82
CA SER A 154 8.98 9.34 10.80
C SER A 154 7.57 9.90 10.67
N LYS A 155 6.56 9.20 11.21
CA LYS A 155 5.13 9.42 11.05
C LYS A 155 4.57 8.99 9.69
N ASP A 156 5.34 8.23 8.92
CA ASP A 156 4.84 7.50 7.77
C ASP A 156 3.99 6.32 8.23
N GLU A 157 3.11 5.82 7.38
CA GLU A 157 2.05 4.89 7.79
C GLU A 157 1.94 3.70 6.84
N ILE A 158 1.79 2.49 7.41
CA ILE A 158 1.21 1.35 6.70
C ILE A 158 -0.24 1.23 7.16
N THR A 159 -1.18 1.09 6.22
CA THR A 159 -2.59 0.90 6.53
C THR A 159 -3.13 -0.36 5.88
N ILE A 160 -3.92 -1.13 6.63
CA ILE A 160 -4.65 -2.28 6.10
C ILE A 160 -6.13 -1.99 6.28
N GLN A 161 -6.87 -1.88 5.19
CA GLN A 161 -8.27 -1.50 5.19
C GLN A 161 -9.11 -2.56 4.48
N CYS A 162 -10.27 -2.90 5.05
CA CYS A 162 -11.32 -3.63 4.34
C CYS A 162 -12.51 -2.71 4.14
N TYR A 163 -12.90 -2.52 2.89
CA TYR A 163 -14.06 -1.74 2.49
C TYR A 163 -15.25 -2.65 2.20
N ASP A 164 -16.36 -2.34 2.84
CA ASP A 164 -17.68 -2.94 2.61
C ASP A 164 -18.58 -1.89 1.96
N TRP A 165 -18.63 -1.93 0.64
CA TRP A 165 -19.35 -0.95 -0.16
C TRP A 165 -20.81 -1.33 -0.31
N SER A 166 -21.70 -0.36 -0.16
CA SER A 166 -23.11 -0.55 -0.52
C SER A 166 -23.24 -0.80 -2.04
N LYS A 167 -24.21 -1.63 -2.40
CA LYS A 167 -24.48 -1.92 -3.83
C LYS A 167 -24.81 -0.68 -4.66
N GLU A 168 -25.29 0.38 -4.00
CA GLU A 168 -25.67 1.64 -4.64
C GLU A 168 -24.44 2.43 -5.16
N THR A 169 -23.25 2.18 -4.60
CA THR A 169 -22.01 2.85 -5.06
C THR A 169 -21.46 2.26 -6.35
N GLY A 170 -21.82 1.02 -6.69
CA GLY A 170 -21.23 0.28 -7.81
C GLY A 170 -19.79 -0.19 -7.56
N TYR A 171 -19.22 0.07 -6.37
CA TYR A 171 -17.89 -0.42 -6.01
C TYR A 171 -17.94 -1.84 -5.45
N MET A 172 -16.87 -2.61 -5.68
CA MET A 172 -16.67 -3.92 -5.08
C MET A 172 -16.02 -3.81 -3.71
N ASN A 173 -16.40 -4.73 -2.81
CA ASN A 173 -15.71 -4.90 -1.54
C ASN A 173 -14.26 -5.28 -1.81
N HIS A 174 -13.33 -4.66 -1.10
CA HIS A 174 -11.92 -4.88 -1.32
C HIS A 174 -11.07 -4.66 -0.07
N LEU A 175 -9.93 -5.32 -0.05
CA LEU A 175 -8.83 -5.00 0.85
C LEU A 175 -7.92 -3.98 0.16
N ARG A 176 -7.44 -3.02 0.94
CA ARG A 176 -6.38 -2.09 0.53
C ARG A 176 -5.24 -2.15 1.54
N LEU A 177 -4.05 -2.56 1.06
CA LEU A 177 -2.79 -2.40 1.79
C LEU A 177 -2.10 -1.14 1.26
N GLY A 178 -1.83 -0.16 2.12
CA GLY A 178 -1.30 1.12 1.70
C GLY A 178 -0.03 1.52 2.45
N LEU A 179 0.94 2.06 1.70
CA LEU A 179 2.13 2.74 2.21
C LEU A 179 1.94 4.24 1.97
N LYS A 180 2.18 5.07 2.99
CA LYS A 180 1.92 6.51 2.89
C LYS A 180 3.00 7.31 3.58
N TYR A 181 3.59 8.26 2.88
CA TYR A 181 4.37 9.29 3.54
C TYR A 181 3.48 10.17 4.41
N LYS A 182 3.99 10.63 5.53
CA LYS A 182 3.33 11.56 6.46
C LYS A 182 2.73 12.77 5.73
N GLU A 183 3.42 13.30 4.73
CA GLU A 183 2.95 14.45 3.97
C GLU A 183 1.64 14.15 3.24
N PHE A 184 1.55 12.98 2.60
CA PHE A 184 0.32 12.54 1.94
C PHE A 184 -0.78 12.24 2.96
N SER A 185 -0.46 11.51 4.04
CA SER A 185 -1.41 11.21 5.12
C SER A 185 -2.03 12.46 5.73
N ASN A 186 -1.20 13.49 5.99
CA ASN A 186 -1.69 14.76 6.51
C ASN A 186 -2.58 15.48 5.50
N TRP A 187 -2.22 15.44 4.21
CA TRP A 187 -3.02 16.08 3.18
C TRP A 187 -4.40 15.42 3.06
N ILE A 188 -4.47 14.08 2.91
CA ILE A 188 -5.73 13.36 2.70
C ILE A 188 -6.66 13.46 3.93
N LYS A 189 -6.11 13.44 5.15
CA LYS A 189 -6.87 13.57 6.41
C LYS A 189 -7.47 14.98 6.60
N ASN A 190 -6.86 16.00 6.00
CA ASN A 190 -7.30 17.39 6.10
C ASN A 190 -8.18 17.85 4.93
N LEU A 191 -8.51 16.97 3.99
CA LEU A 191 -9.47 17.29 2.94
C LEU A 191 -10.87 17.47 3.56
N THR A 192 -11.45 18.62 3.31
CA THR A 192 -12.86 18.92 3.63
C THR A 192 -13.68 18.82 2.36
N TYR A 193 -14.63 17.88 2.33
CA TYR A 193 -15.59 17.66 1.24
C TYR A 193 -16.89 18.42 1.48
#